data_218e723db7aeabbf8aa7bc38204abaab
#
_entry.id   218e723db7aeabbf8aa7bc38204abaab
#
_cell.length_a   1.000
_cell.length_b   1.000
_cell.length_c   1.000
_cell.angle_alpha   90.00
_cell.angle_beta   90.00
_cell.angle_gamma   90.00
#
_symmetry.space_group_name_H-M   'P 1'
#
loop_
_entity.id
_entity.type
_entity.pdbx_description
1 polymer ?
#
loop_
_entity_poly.entity_id
_entity_poly.type
_entity_poly.pdbx_seq_one_letter_code
_entity_poly.pdbx_strand_id
1 'polypeptide(L)'
;MPAGGGLLCGATGLGLLLAATATHGWLQRRAPGGTASLGLWRSCLGGLCRPHPSTPALWEATRVLMLLSVLTAATGLALGLSVAASAARRARARVAGVTLLLAAMLALLGLVVYTVGTLSLLGPARAAWRFSWSYILGWVAVILTGSAGLFHLCAAAKDPSPENSEVAGA
;
A
#
# COMPACT_ATOMS: atom_id res chain seq x y z
N MET A 1 7.09 -10.50 21.76
CA MET A 1 6.52 -10.99 20.49
C MET A 1 5.90 -9.91 19.57
N PRO A 2 5.92 -8.60 19.84
CA PRO A 2 5.31 -7.61 18.94
C PRO A 2 6.12 -7.29 17.67
N ALA A 3 7.45 -7.48 17.69
CA ALA A 3 8.29 -7.16 16.53
C ALA A 3 8.07 -8.08 15.30
N GLY A 4 7.80 -9.35 15.53
CA GLY A 4 7.51 -10.30 14.45
C GLY A 4 6.20 -10.01 13.73
N GLY A 5 5.16 -9.57 14.46
CA GLY A 5 3.87 -9.20 13.88
C GLY A 5 3.96 -8.00 12.93
N GLY A 6 4.73 -6.97 13.30
CA GLY A 6 4.95 -5.80 12.45
C GLY A 6 5.66 -6.14 11.14
N LEU A 7 6.68 -6.99 11.19
CA LEU A 7 7.40 -7.44 9.99
C LEU A 7 6.52 -8.29 9.08
N LEU A 8 5.75 -9.23 9.63
CA LEU A 8 4.82 -10.06 8.86
C LEU A 8 3.74 -9.21 8.18
N CYS A 9 3.08 -8.32 8.91
CA CYS A 9 2.10 -7.39 8.34
C CYS A 9 2.73 -6.49 7.27
N GLY A 10 3.94 -5.99 7.51
CA GLY A 10 4.66 -5.14 6.56
C GLY A 10 5.03 -5.88 5.27
N ALA A 11 5.57 -7.08 5.38
CA ALA A 11 5.94 -7.90 4.23
C ALA A 11 4.71 -8.32 3.42
N THR A 12 3.63 -8.77 4.08
CA THR A 12 2.37 -9.12 3.42
C THR A 12 1.74 -7.88 2.78
N GLY A 13 1.71 -6.75 3.48
CA GLY A 13 1.20 -5.48 2.96
C GLY A 13 1.95 -5.02 1.72
N LEU A 14 3.28 -5.08 1.72
CA LEU A 14 4.12 -4.76 0.54
C LEU A 14 3.83 -5.71 -0.63
N GLY A 15 3.72 -7.02 -0.38
CA GLY A 15 3.37 -8.01 -1.41
C GLY A 15 2.03 -7.70 -2.06
N LEU A 16 1.02 -7.35 -1.26
CA LEU A 16 -0.31 -6.98 -1.75
C LEU A 16 -0.32 -5.64 -2.49
N LEU A 17 0.48 -4.65 -2.05
CA LEU A 17 0.67 -3.38 -2.78
C LEU A 17 1.27 -3.63 -4.17
N LEU A 18 2.30 -4.47 -4.25
CA LEU A 18 2.92 -4.87 -5.52
C LEU A 18 1.90 -5.58 -6.41
N ALA A 19 1.17 -6.57 -5.89
CA ALA A 19 0.15 -7.30 -6.63
C ALA A 19 -0.97 -6.37 -7.13
N ALA A 20 -1.48 -5.49 -6.26
CA ALA A 20 -2.51 -4.51 -6.64
C ALA A 20 -2.01 -3.55 -7.73
N THR A 21 -0.77 -3.07 -7.62
CA THR A 21 -0.19 -2.11 -8.59
C THR A 21 0.11 -2.76 -9.94
N ALA A 22 0.61 -4.00 -9.94
CA ALA A 22 1.05 -4.69 -11.16
C ALA A 22 -0.08 -5.32 -11.97
N THR A 23 -1.23 -5.60 -11.35
CA THR A 23 -2.29 -6.39 -11.98
C THR A 23 -3.38 -5.53 -12.63
N HIS A 24 -4.12 -6.14 -13.57
CA HIS A 24 -5.13 -5.45 -14.39
C HIS A 24 -6.57 -5.61 -13.90
N GLY A 25 -6.77 -6.19 -12.71
CA GLY A 25 -8.09 -6.48 -12.14
C GLY A 25 -8.66 -5.35 -11.27
N TRP A 26 -8.55 -4.08 -11.66
CA TRP A 26 -9.09 -2.96 -10.86
C TRP A 26 -10.57 -2.74 -11.09
N LEU A 27 -10.97 -2.75 -12.37
CA LEU A 27 -12.36 -2.66 -12.80
C LEU A 27 -12.68 -3.79 -13.76
N GLN A 28 -13.87 -4.34 -13.67
CA GLN A 28 -14.36 -5.38 -14.58
C GLN A 28 -15.80 -5.10 -15.02
N ARG A 29 -16.11 -5.49 -16.27
CA ARG A 29 -17.48 -5.57 -16.78
C ARG A 29 -17.64 -6.79 -17.68
N ARG A 30 -18.85 -7.29 -17.77
CA ARG A 30 -19.22 -8.28 -18.80
C ARG A 30 -19.46 -7.55 -20.12
N ALA A 31 -18.83 -8.00 -21.20
CA ALA A 31 -18.97 -7.46 -22.55
C ALA A 31 -19.27 -8.58 -23.54
N PRO A 32 -19.90 -8.28 -24.69
CA PRO A 32 -19.98 -9.24 -25.80
C PRO A 32 -18.55 -9.65 -26.20
N GLY A 33 -18.22 -10.93 -26.14
CA GLY A 33 -16.87 -11.45 -26.41
C GLY A 33 -16.00 -11.70 -25.17
N GLY A 34 -16.56 -11.58 -23.94
CA GLY A 34 -15.86 -11.94 -22.71
C GLY A 34 -15.83 -10.86 -21.65
N THR A 35 -15.02 -11.06 -20.62
CA THR A 35 -14.85 -10.09 -19.54
C THR A 35 -13.86 -9.00 -19.98
N ALA A 36 -14.29 -7.74 -19.91
CA ALA A 36 -13.42 -6.58 -20.03
C ALA A 36 -12.86 -6.22 -18.64
N SER A 37 -11.55 -6.07 -18.51
CA SER A 37 -10.89 -5.62 -17.30
C SER A 37 -10.03 -4.39 -17.57
N LEU A 38 -10.04 -3.45 -16.63
CA LEU A 38 -9.22 -2.24 -16.65
C LEU A 38 -8.32 -2.26 -15.43
N GLY A 39 -7.01 -2.17 -15.66
CA GLY A 39 -6.01 -2.00 -14.61
C GLY A 39 -5.35 -0.63 -14.70
N LEU A 40 -4.35 -0.40 -13.88
CA LEU A 40 -3.59 0.85 -13.92
C LEU A 40 -2.77 1.00 -15.21
N TRP A 41 -2.23 -0.10 -15.76
CA TRP A 41 -1.29 -0.08 -16.90
C TRP A 41 -1.89 -0.59 -18.19
N ARG A 42 -2.84 -1.50 -18.12
CA ARG A 42 -3.38 -2.25 -19.26
C ARG A 42 -4.88 -2.39 -19.18
N SER A 43 -5.51 -2.42 -20.35
CA SER A 43 -6.90 -2.85 -20.51
C SER A 43 -6.93 -4.18 -21.25
N CYS A 44 -7.73 -5.12 -20.77
CA CYS A 44 -7.87 -6.44 -21.36
C CYS A 44 -9.33 -6.70 -21.75
N LEU A 45 -9.55 -7.30 -22.93
CA LEU A 45 -10.85 -7.74 -23.42
C LEU A 45 -10.71 -9.13 -24.03
N GLY A 46 -11.47 -10.11 -23.51
CA GLY A 46 -11.45 -11.47 -24.02
C GLY A 46 -10.07 -12.14 -24.03
N GLY A 47 -9.18 -11.79 -23.07
CA GLY A 47 -7.81 -12.31 -23.00
C GLY A 47 -6.75 -11.49 -23.77
N LEU A 48 -7.16 -10.56 -24.63
CA LEU A 48 -6.24 -9.64 -25.33
C LEU A 48 -6.02 -8.40 -24.47
N CYS A 49 -4.77 -8.17 -24.04
CA CYS A 49 -4.38 -7.02 -23.24
C CYS A 49 -3.61 -6.00 -24.07
N ARG A 50 -3.98 -4.72 -23.95
CA ARG A 50 -3.30 -3.60 -24.59
C ARG A 50 -2.91 -2.55 -23.55
N PRO A 51 -1.74 -1.89 -23.70
CA PRO A 51 -1.41 -0.74 -22.86
C PRO A 51 -2.38 0.41 -23.14
N HIS A 52 -2.63 1.24 -22.13
CA HIS A 52 -3.44 2.45 -22.33
C HIS A 52 -2.69 3.45 -23.20
N PRO A 53 -3.24 3.88 -24.34
CA PRO A 53 -2.59 4.85 -25.22
C PRO A 53 -2.57 6.26 -24.64
N SER A 54 -3.59 6.62 -23.89
CA SER A 54 -3.69 7.88 -23.12
C SER A 54 -4.52 7.63 -21.89
N THR A 55 -4.11 8.19 -20.74
CA THR A 55 -4.83 8.05 -19.48
C THR A 55 -5.25 9.41 -18.95
N PRO A 56 -6.44 9.51 -18.33
CA PRO A 56 -6.83 10.70 -17.59
C PRO A 56 -5.80 11.05 -16.51
N ALA A 57 -5.59 12.33 -16.24
CA ALA A 57 -4.61 12.80 -15.25
C ALA A 57 -4.80 12.18 -13.85
N LEU A 58 -6.03 11.83 -13.48
CA LEU A 58 -6.35 11.16 -12.20
C LEU A 58 -5.77 9.73 -12.12
N TRP A 59 -5.72 9.02 -13.25
CA TRP A 59 -5.12 7.67 -13.28
C TRP A 59 -3.59 7.74 -13.24
N GLU A 60 -2.99 8.76 -13.88
CA GLU A 60 -1.55 9.01 -13.74
C GLU A 60 -1.19 9.36 -12.29
N ALA A 61 -1.97 10.21 -11.63
CA ALA A 61 -1.79 10.50 -10.21
C ALA A 61 -1.87 9.24 -9.35
N THR A 62 -2.84 8.34 -9.63
CA THR A 62 -2.95 7.06 -8.93
C THR A 62 -1.71 6.19 -9.13
N ARG A 63 -1.18 6.09 -10.36
CA ARG A 63 0.05 5.34 -10.66
C ARG A 63 1.23 5.85 -9.83
N VAL A 64 1.44 7.16 -9.82
CA VAL A 64 2.53 7.80 -9.08
C VAL A 64 2.38 7.53 -7.58
N LEU A 65 1.19 7.72 -7.02
CA LEU A 65 0.91 7.49 -5.60
C LEU A 65 1.12 6.03 -5.20
N MET A 66 0.66 5.08 -6.01
CA MET A 66 0.86 3.65 -5.74
C MET A 66 2.33 3.24 -5.82
N LEU A 67 3.09 3.74 -6.80
CA LEU A 67 4.52 3.48 -6.92
C LEU A 67 5.30 4.09 -5.75
N LEU A 68 5.01 5.32 -5.37
CA LEU A 68 5.61 5.97 -4.19
C LEU A 68 5.30 5.19 -2.92
N SER A 69 4.06 4.70 -2.78
CA SER A 69 3.67 3.86 -1.64
C SER A 69 4.49 2.56 -1.59
N VAL A 70 4.67 1.87 -2.70
CA VAL A 70 5.50 0.64 -2.78
C VAL A 70 6.94 0.92 -2.38
N LEU A 71 7.56 1.98 -2.91
CA LEU A 71 8.95 2.36 -2.59
C LEU A 71 9.09 2.72 -1.10
N THR A 72 8.16 3.51 -0.59
CA THR A 72 8.14 3.92 0.82
C THR A 72 7.91 2.73 1.75
N ALA A 73 7.01 1.80 1.39
CA ALA A 73 6.78 0.58 2.17
C ALA A 73 8.00 -0.34 2.18
N ALA A 74 8.67 -0.51 1.04
CA ALA A 74 9.92 -1.29 0.95
C ALA A 74 11.01 -0.69 1.84
N THR A 75 11.18 0.63 1.82
CA THR A 75 12.13 1.34 2.69
C THR A 75 11.78 1.15 4.17
N GLY A 76 10.51 1.31 4.54
CA GLY A 76 10.04 1.12 5.91
C GLY A 76 10.27 -0.31 6.40
N LEU A 77 10.02 -1.30 5.56
CA LEU A 77 10.26 -2.72 5.87
C LEU A 77 11.77 -3.01 6.04
N ALA A 78 12.63 -2.49 5.17
CA ALA A 78 14.08 -2.63 5.28
C ALA A 78 14.63 -2.02 6.58
N LEU A 79 14.13 -0.83 6.95
CA LEU A 79 14.44 -0.20 8.25
C LEU A 79 13.95 -1.06 9.41
N GLY A 80 12.73 -1.61 9.32
CA GLY A 80 12.18 -2.51 10.33
C GLY A 80 13.00 -3.76 10.55
N LEU A 81 13.51 -4.38 9.47
CA LEU A 81 14.43 -5.52 9.54
C LEU A 81 15.76 -5.14 10.20
N SER A 82 16.27 -3.93 9.96
CA SER A 82 17.54 -3.47 10.54
C SER A 82 17.47 -3.12 12.03
N VAL A 83 16.29 -3.04 12.63
CA VAL A 83 16.10 -2.71 14.07
C VAL A 83 16.79 -3.72 14.97
N ALA A 84 16.70 -5.02 14.65
CA ALA A 84 17.27 -6.09 15.48
C ALA A 84 18.80 -6.03 15.56
N ALA A 85 19.47 -5.54 14.51
CA ALA A 85 20.91 -5.47 14.40
C ALA A 85 21.54 -4.13 14.87
N SER A 86 20.73 -3.20 15.38
CA SER A 86 21.17 -1.82 15.65
C SER A 86 21.23 -1.50 17.14
N ALA A 87 22.24 -0.75 17.54
CA ALA A 87 22.31 -0.12 18.87
C ALA A 87 21.20 0.95 19.07
N ALA A 88 20.78 1.63 17.99
CA ALA A 88 19.73 2.65 18.00
C ALA A 88 18.34 2.08 17.71
N ARG A 89 17.95 1.00 18.37
CA ARG A 89 16.70 0.27 18.11
C ARG A 89 15.46 1.16 18.11
N ARG A 90 15.31 2.00 19.14
CA ARG A 90 14.14 2.88 19.32
C ARG A 90 13.99 3.88 18.17
N ALA A 91 15.09 4.56 17.80
CA ALA A 91 15.06 5.54 16.73
C ALA A 91 14.71 4.89 15.38
N ARG A 92 15.33 3.75 15.06
CA ARG A 92 15.04 3.00 13.82
C ARG A 92 13.62 2.46 13.78
N ALA A 93 13.11 1.94 14.88
CA ALA A 93 11.73 1.47 14.96
C ALA A 93 10.72 2.62 14.74
N ARG A 94 10.99 3.82 15.27
CA ARG A 94 10.17 5.02 15.02
C ARG A 94 10.18 5.39 13.54
N VAL A 95 11.37 5.48 12.92
CA VAL A 95 11.49 5.82 11.51
C VAL A 95 10.80 4.78 10.64
N ALA A 96 11.00 3.49 10.91
CA ALA A 96 10.32 2.41 10.20
C ALA A 96 8.79 2.52 10.32
N GLY A 97 8.29 2.78 11.52
CA GLY A 97 6.86 2.95 11.77
C GLY A 97 6.26 4.13 11.03
N VAL A 98 6.91 5.30 11.10
CA VAL A 98 6.46 6.51 10.38
C VAL A 98 6.51 6.29 8.87
N THR A 99 7.55 5.66 8.35
CA THR A 99 7.69 5.37 6.90
C THR A 99 6.59 4.44 6.41
N LEU A 100 6.25 3.39 7.17
CA LEU A 100 5.17 2.47 6.83
C LEU A 100 3.78 3.15 6.91
N LEU A 101 3.55 4.03 7.89
CA LEU A 101 2.32 4.83 7.94
C LEU A 101 2.22 5.78 6.74
N LEU A 102 3.32 6.43 6.37
CA LEU A 102 3.36 7.28 5.16
C LEU A 102 3.03 6.46 3.90
N ALA A 103 3.58 5.26 3.77
CA ALA A 103 3.26 4.36 2.67
C ALA A 103 1.77 4.00 2.62
N ALA A 104 1.17 3.67 3.78
CA ALA A 104 -0.26 3.39 3.87
C ALA A 104 -1.12 4.61 3.48
N MET A 105 -0.73 5.81 3.87
CA MET A 105 -1.42 7.06 3.49
C MET A 105 -1.32 7.35 2.00
N LEU A 106 -0.15 7.13 1.38
CA LEU A 106 0.02 7.29 -0.06
C LEU A 106 -0.84 6.30 -0.84
N ALA A 107 -0.88 5.02 -0.43
CA ALA A 107 -1.75 4.02 -1.04
C ALA A 107 -3.24 4.37 -0.87
N LEU A 108 -3.65 4.79 0.33
CA LEU A 108 -5.02 5.24 0.61
C LEU A 108 -5.41 6.40 -0.31
N LEU A 109 -4.56 7.40 -0.42
CA LEU A 109 -4.79 8.55 -1.30
C LEU A 109 -4.90 8.09 -2.78
N GLY A 110 -4.03 7.19 -3.23
CA GLY A 110 -4.08 6.60 -4.56
C GLY A 110 -5.41 5.89 -4.84
N LEU A 111 -5.90 5.07 -3.90
CA LEU A 111 -7.19 4.39 -4.00
C LEU A 111 -8.37 5.36 -4.03
N VAL A 112 -8.34 6.41 -3.21
CA VAL A 112 -9.38 7.45 -3.19
C VAL A 112 -9.40 8.22 -4.51
N VAL A 113 -8.24 8.66 -5.00
CA VAL A 113 -8.12 9.36 -6.30
C VAL A 113 -8.64 8.48 -7.44
N TYR A 114 -8.27 7.19 -7.45
CA TYR A 114 -8.77 6.24 -8.43
C TYR A 114 -10.29 6.09 -8.37
N THR A 115 -10.84 5.96 -7.17
CA THR A 115 -12.29 5.80 -6.96
C THR A 115 -13.05 7.03 -7.46
N VAL A 116 -12.65 8.22 -7.02
CA VAL A 116 -13.29 9.48 -7.42
C VAL A 116 -13.17 9.67 -8.95
N GLY A 117 -11.96 9.48 -9.49
CA GLY A 117 -11.72 9.63 -10.92
C GLY A 117 -12.55 8.66 -11.77
N THR A 118 -12.63 7.40 -11.35
CA THR A 118 -13.42 6.38 -12.03
C THR A 118 -14.90 6.68 -11.97
N LEU A 119 -15.43 7.10 -10.82
CA LEU A 119 -16.84 7.45 -10.66
C LEU A 119 -17.22 8.67 -11.50
N SER A 120 -16.35 9.66 -11.61
CA SER A 120 -16.55 10.87 -12.42
C SER A 120 -16.54 10.57 -13.90
N LEU A 121 -15.60 9.71 -14.36
CA LEU A 121 -15.41 9.40 -15.79
C LEU A 121 -16.48 8.45 -16.33
N LEU A 122 -16.93 7.48 -15.52
CA LEU A 122 -17.91 6.49 -15.97
C LEU A 122 -19.34 7.03 -16.01
N GLY A 123 -19.68 8.06 -15.23
CA GLY A 123 -21.01 8.67 -15.24
C GLY A 123 -22.15 7.63 -15.26
N PRO A 124 -23.08 7.70 -16.23
CA PRO A 124 -24.21 6.76 -16.34
C PRO A 124 -23.78 5.31 -16.70
N ALA A 125 -22.61 5.13 -17.33
CA ALA A 125 -22.08 3.80 -17.67
C ALA A 125 -21.55 3.04 -16.44
N ARG A 126 -21.49 3.67 -15.27
CA ARG A 126 -20.99 3.11 -14.01
C ARG A 126 -21.70 1.80 -13.61
N ALA A 127 -22.99 1.69 -13.88
CA ALA A 127 -23.79 0.51 -13.51
C ALA A 127 -23.30 -0.81 -14.13
N ALA A 128 -22.59 -0.74 -15.27
CA ALA A 128 -22.02 -1.89 -15.96
C ALA A 128 -20.64 -2.32 -15.43
N TRP A 129 -19.95 -1.45 -14.67
CA TRP A 129 -18.61 -1.68 -14.16
C TRP A 129 -18.63 -2.02 -12.67
N ARG A 130 -17.74 -2.94 -12.27
CA ARG A 130 -17.56 -3.32 -10.87
C ARG A 130 -16.10 -3.26 -10.50
N PHE A 131 -15.81 -2.78 -9.28
CA PHE A 131 -14.49 -2.91 -8.68
C PHE A 131 -14.15 -4.39 -8.49
N SER A 132 -12.92 -4.75 -8.77
CA SER A 132 -12.47 -6.13 -8.82
C SER A 132 -11.34 -6.40 -7.83
N TRP A 133 -10.84 -7.62 -7.84
CA TRP A 133 -9.94 -8.16 -6.83
C TRP A 133 -8.65 -7.34 -6.60
N SER A 134 -8.02 -6.77 -7.63
CA SER A 134 -6.81 -5.95 -7.46
C SER A 134 -7.07 -4.68 -6.63
N TYR A 135 -8.24 -4.06 -6.83
CA TYR A 135 -8.68 -2.92 -6.04
C TYR A 135 -8.90 -3.30 -4.56
N ILE A 136 -9.52 -4.46 -4.31
CA ILE A 136 -9.72 -4.99 -2.95
C ILE A 136 -8.37 -5.29 -2.29
N LEU A 137 -7.42 -5.89 -3.02
CA LEU A 137 -6.06 -6.13 -2.51
C LEU A 137 -5.38 -4.82 -2.09
N GLY A 138 -5.60 -3.73 -2.83
CA GLY A 138 -5.10 -2.40 -2.45
C GLY A 138 -5.61 -1.96 -1.07
N TRP A 139 -6.90 -2.11 -0.79
CA TRP A 139 -7.48 -1.78 0.53
C TRP A 139 -6.93 -2.65 1.65
N VAL A 140 -6.81 -3.96 1.44
CA VAL A 140 -6.21 -4.88 2.41
C VAL A 140 -4.75 -4.50 2.68
N ALA A 141 -4.01 -4.13 1.63
CA ALA A 141 -2.63 -3.69 1.75
C ALA A 141 -2.48 -2.43 2.60
N VAL A 142 -3.38 -1.44 2.45
CA VAL A 142 -3.41 -0.22 3.29
C VAL A 142 -3.56 -0.59 4.76
N ILE A 143 -4.49 -1.47 5.09
CA ILE A 143 -4.73 -1.91 6.48
C ILE A 143 -3.49 -2.61 7.04
N LEU A 144 -2.91 -3.55 6.31
CA LEU A 144 -1.75 -4.32 6.78
C LEU A 144 -0.50 -3.45 6.92
N THR A 145 -0.23 -2.57 5.95
CA THR A 145 0.92 -1.67 5.99
C THR A 145 0.77 -0.65 7.12
N GLY A 146 -0.44 -0.10 7.32
CA GLY A 146 -0.75 0.80 8.42
C GLY A 146 -0.60 0.12 9.78
N SER A 147 -1.11 -1.11 9.92
CA SER A 147 -0.94 -1.91 11.15
C SER A 147 0.53 -2.20 11.44
N ALA A 148 1.32 -2.52 10.43
CA ALA A 148 2.77 -2.72 10.56
C ALA A 148 3.45 -1.45 11.11
N GLY A 149 3.10 -0.28 10.58
CA GLY A 149 3.60 1.01 11.06
C GLY A 149 3.27 1.23 12.55
N LEU A 150 2.03 0.98 12.93
CA LEU A 150 1.59 1.08 14.34
C LEU A 150 2.34 0.11 15.25
N PHE A 151 2.55 -1.14 14.83
CA PHE A 151 3.33 -2.11 15.62
C PHE A 151 4.76 -1.65 15.87
N HIS A 152 5.43 -1.08 14.86
CA HIS A 152 6.78 -0.52 15.02
C HIS A 152 6.80 0.70 15.95
N LEU A 153 5.80 1.58 15.89
CA LEU A 153 5.69 2.72 16.79
C LEU A 153 5.42 2.28 18.24
N CYS A 154 4.52 1.31 18.44
CA CYS A 154 4.25 0.74 19.76
C CYS A 154 5.48 0.04 20.34
N ALA A 155 6.25 -0.67 19.54
CA ALA A 155 7.51 -1.27 19.97
C ALA A 155 8.52 -0.19 20.40
N ALA A 156 8.67 0.87 19.60
CA ALA A 156 9.54 1.99 19.94
C ALA A 156 9.12 2.76 21.22
N ALA A 157 7.82 2.79 21.51
CA ALA A 157 7.31 3.42 22.75
C ALA A 157 7.59 2.60 24.00
N LYS A 158 7.67 1.27 23.88
CA LYS A 158 7.91 0.35 24.98
C LYS A 158 9.39 0.19 25.34
N ASP A 159 10.33 0.54 24.44
CA ASP A 159 11.76 0.50 24.74
C ASP A 159 12.10 1.62 25.75
N PRO A 160 12.72 1.29 26.93
CA PRO A 160 13.08 2.29 27.93
C PRO A 160 14.10 3.28 27.34
N SER A 161 13.96 4.56 27.70
CA SER A 161 14.96 5.58 27.36
C SER A 161 16.25 5.31 28.13
N PRO A 162 17.44 5.50 27.55
CA PRO A 162 18.69 5.38 28.28
C PRO A 162 18.79 6.33 29.48
N GLU A 163 18.11 7.48 29.45
CA GLU A 163 18.04 8.41 30.58
C GLU A 163 17.42 7.83 31.85
N ASN A 164 16.46 6.91 31.75
CA ASN A 164 15.83 6.32 32.95
C ASN A 164 16.67 5.21 33.59
N SER A 165 17.71 4.72 32.92
CA SER A 165 18.60 3.71 33.47
C SER A 165 19.66 4.30 34.41
N GLU A 166 20.02 5.57 34.27
CA GLU A 166 20.96 6.25 35.18
C GLU A 166 20.32 6.68 36.50
N VAL A 167 19.01 7.00 36.46
CA VAL A 167 18.28 7.43 37.68
C VAL A 167 17.91 6.23 38.59
N ALA A 168 17.80 5.03 38.04
CA ALA A 168 17.48 3.82 38.79
C ALA A 168 18.71 3.13 39.42
N GLY A 169 19.92 3.60 39.09
CA GLY A 169 21.19 3.06 39.61
C GLY A 169 21.94 3.97 40.58
N ALA A 170 21.34 5.08 41.01
CA ALA A 170 21.82 5.98 42.06
C ALA A 170 20.89 5.86 43.27
#